data_783c10a32482b4c0e8e5204fc1bd604f
#
_entry.id   783c10a32482b4c0e8e5204fc1bd604f
#
_cell.length_a   1.000
_cell.length_b   1.000
_cell.length_c   1.000
_cell.angle_alpha   90.00
_cell.angle_beta   90.00
_cell.angle_gamma   90.00
#
_symmetry.space_group_name_H-M   'P 1'
#
loop_
_entity.id
_entity.type
_entity.pdbx_description
1 polymer ?
#
loop_
_entity_poly.entity_id
_entity_poly.type
_entity_poly.pdbx_seq_one_letter_code
_entity_poly.pdbx_strand_id
1 'polypeptide(L)'
;EDVIEVVVPAFEGEMGILKDHISIISFLKPGLIKIFSKSGEEKYYIEDGIAEFKNNSLSILTGSIFNIKDFDKDKINKLLKEAEESSKSDEISDQNKYLADQKIEVLKTIN
;
A
#
# COMPACT_ATOMS: atom_id res chain seq x y z
N GLU A 1 -9.17 -18.95 -5.04
CA GLU A 1 -8.78 -18.89 -3.65
C GLU A 1 -9.81 -18.10 -2.84
N ASP A 2 -10.20 -18.63 -1.69
CA ASP A 2 -11.25 -18.01 -0.87
C ASP A 2 -10.69 -16.87 -0.04
N VAL A 3 -10.71 -15.67 -0.60
CA VAL A 3 -10.32 -14.47 0.11
C VAL A 3 -11.48 -14.03 1.00
N ILE A 4 -11.20 -13.76 2.28
CA ILE A 4 -12.19 -13.34 3.26
C ILE A 4 -12.30 -11.81 3.29
N GLU A 5 -11.16 -11.15 3.30
CA GLU A 5 -11.10 -9.69 3.38
C GLU A 5 -9.82 -9.18 2.75
N VAL A 6 -9.88 -8.00 2.13
CA VAL A 6 -8.69 -7.27 1.68
C VAL A 6 -8.72 -5.90 2.35
N VAL A 7 -7.62 -5.52 2.99
CA VAL A 7 -7.48 -4.19 3.57
C VAL A 7 -6.54 -3.38 2.69
N VAL A 8 -6.97 -2.20 2.29
CA VAL A 8 -6.18 -1.33 1.40
C VAL A 8 -5.89 0.01 2.09
N PRO A 9 -4.73 0.64 1.79
CA PRO A 9 -4.35 1.91 2.38
C PRO A 9 -4.94 3.09 1.62
N ALA A 10 -6.21 3.39 1.84
CA ALA A 10 -6.88 4.52 1.22
C ALA A 10 -6.44 5.83 1.86
N PHE A 11 -6.63 6.95 1.15
CA PHE A 11 -6.22 8.25 1.68
C PHE A 11 -6.94 8.64 2.97
N GLU A 12 -8.17 8.20 3.14
CA GLU A 12 -8.95 8.46 4.36
C GLU A 12 -8.57 7.54 5.51
N GLY A 13 -7.73 6.54 5.27
CA GLY A 13 -7.33 5.53 6.24
C GLY A 13 -7.48 4.14 5.66
N GLU A 14 -7.12 3.14 6.44
CA GLU A 14 -7.26 1.75 6.00
C GLU A 14 -8.73 1.41 5.78
N MET A 15 -9.00 0.72 4.68
CA MET A 15 -10.36 0.32 4.32
C MET A 15 -10.41 -1.18 4.09
N GLY A 16 -11.29 -1.87 4.82
CA GLY A 16 -11.50 -3.30 4.64
C GLY A 16 -12.58 -3.56 3.60
N ILE A 17 -12.30 -4.49 2.68
CA ILE A 17 -13.23 -4.87 1.63
C ILE A 17 -13.58 -6.34 1.81
N LEU A 18 -14.84 -6.59 2.15
CA LEU A 18 -15.37 -7.92 2.35
C LEU A 18 -16.22 -8.32 1.14
N LYS A 19 -16.52 -9.61 1.06
CA LYS A 19 -17.44 -10.12 0.05
C LYS A 19 -18.74 -9.32 0.11
N ASP A 20 -19.33 -9.05 -1.03
CA ASP A 20 -20.60 -8.33 -1.18
C ASP A 20 -20.52 -6.84 -0.76
N HIS A 21 -19.30 -6.31 -0.61
CA HIS A 21 -19.13 -4.88 -0.42
C HIS A 21 -19.72 -4.12 -1.61
N ILE A 22 -20.26 -2.92 -1.37
CA ILE A 22 -20.75 -2.08 -2.47
C ILE A 22 -19.58 -1.73 -3.40
N SER A 23 -19.90 -1.44 -4.65
CA SER A 23 -18.88 -1.03 -5.63
C SER A 23 -18.20 0.24 -5.15
N ILE A 24 -16.88 0.28 -5.30
CA ILE A 24 -16.09 1.42 -4.82
C ILE A 24 -14.84 1.57 -5.68
N ILE A 25 -14.42 2.82 -5.86
CA ILE A 25 -13.13 3.16 -6.43
C ILE A 25 -12.43 4.05 -5.40
N SER A 26 -11.21 3.70 -5.06
CA SER A 26 -10.45 4.44 -4.05
C SER A 26 -9.02 4.66 -4.50
N PHE A 27 -8.51 5.88 -4.26
CA PHE A 27 -7.10 6.17 -4.47
C PHE A 27 -6.31 5.73 -3.24
N LEU A 28 -5.14 5.14 -3.50
CA LEU A 28 -4.31 4.55 -2.45
C LEU A 28 -3.06 5.39 -2.22
N LYS A 29 -2.63 5.44 -0.96
CA LYS A 29 -1.38 6.08 -0.54
C LYS A 29 -0.35 5.01 -0.23
N PRO A 30 0.92 5.39 -0.01
CA PRO A 30 1.92 4.39 0.39
C PRO A 30 1.45 3.63 1.63
N GLY A 31 1.52 2.31 1.56
CA GLY A 31 1.02 1.49 2.64
C GLY A 31 1.05 0.01 2.31
N LEU A 32 0.37 -0.77 3.13
CA LEU A 32 0.30 -2.20 2.97
C LEU A 32 -1.09 -2.63 2.53
N ILE A 33 -1.13 -3.47 1.50
CA ILE A 33 -2.33 -4.23 1.16
C ILE A 33 -2.25 -5.53 1.93
N LYS A 34 -3.29 -5.86 2.67
CA LYS A 34 -3.37 -7.08 3.46
C LYS A 34 -4.49 -7.95 2.91
N ILE A 35 -4.15 -9.19 2.58
CA ILE A 35 -5.11 -10.14 2.03
C ILE A 35 -5.29 -11.27 3.03
N PHE A 36 -6.50 -11.40 3.56
CA PHE A 36 -6.85 -12.45 4.52
C PHE A 36 -7.64 -13.54 3.84
N SER A 37 -7.18 -14.78 3.97
CA SER A 37 -7.86 -15.94 3.42
C SER A 37 -7.85 -17.07 4.45
N LYS A 38 -8.50 -18.19 4.13
CA LYS A 38 -8.50 -19.34 5.02
C LYS A 38 -7.12 -19.92 5.21
N SER A 39 -6.23 -19.74 4.23
CA SER A 39 -4.86 -20.26 4.29
C SER A 39 -3.89 -19.34 5.00
N GLY A 40 -4.32 -18.13 5.37
CA GLY A 40 -3.47 -17.20 6.09
C GLY A 40 -3.56 -15.78 5.60
N GLU A 41 -2.51 -15.02 5.86
CA GLU A 41 -2.44 -13.60 5.52
C GLU A 41 -1.26 -13.34 4.58
N GLU A 42 -1.51 -12.54 3.55
CA GLU A 42 -0.47 -12.04 2.66
C GLU A 42 -0.44 -10.52 2.74
N LYS A 43 0.76 -9.95 2.67
CA LYS A 43 0.95 -8.50 2.72
C LYS A 43 1.82 -8.05 1.56
N TYR A 44 1.43 -6.92 0.97
CA TYR A 44 2.17 -6.29 -0.12
C TYR A 44 2.37 -4.82 0.19
N TYR A 45 3.56 -4.33 -0.09
CA TYR A 45 3.85 -2.90 0.02
C TYR A 45 3.61 -2.24 -1.32
N ILE A 46 2.86 -1.12 -1.32
CA ILE A 46 2.65 -0.30 -2.51
C ILE A 46 2.99 1.15 -2.18
N GLU A 47 3.30 1.92 -3.22
CA GLU A 47 3.60 3.34 -3.07
C GLU A 47 2.52 4.25 -3.63
N ASP A 48 1.65 3.71 -4.47
CA ASP A 48 0.49 4.41 -5.00
C ASP A 48 -0.49 3.38 -5.55
N GLY A 49 -1.64 3.84 -6.00
CA GLY A 49 -2.53 2.95 -6.71
C GLY A 49 -3.98 3.39 -6.71
N ILE A 50 -4.75 2.62 -7.42
CA ILE A 50 -6.19 2.75 -7.48
C ILE A 50 -6.78 1.37 -7.23
N ALA A 51 -7.67 1.28 -6.26
CA ALA A 51 -8.41 0.05 -5.98
C ALA A 51 -9.83 0.19 -6.51
N GLU A 52 -10.28 -0.80 -7.26
CA GLU A 52 -11.66 -0.84 -7.73
C GLU A 52 -12.29 -2.16 -7.31
N PHE A 53 -13.41 -2.10 -6.61
CA PHE A 53 -14.19 -3.26 -6.23
C PHE A 53 -15.54 -3.22 -6.95
N LYS A 54 -15.85 -4.30 -7.65
CA LYS A 54 -17.06 -4.38 -8.45
C LYS A 54 -17.40 -5.85 -8.71
N ASN A 55 -18.65 -6.22 -8.51
CA ASN A 55 -19.11 -7.58 -8.75
C ASN A 55 -18.26 -8.64 -8.02
N ASN A 56 -17.95 -8.38 -6.76
CA ASN A 56 -17.13 -9.26 -5.93
C ASN A 56 -15.72 -9.50 -6.48
N SER A 57 -15.24 -8.58 -7.31
CA SER A 57 -13.88 -8.65 -7.86
C SER A 57 -13.12 -7.37 -7.51
N LEU A 58 -11.95 -7.53 -6.92
CA LEU A 58 -11.08 -6.42 -6.57
C LEU A 58 -9.93 -6.34 -7.55
N SER A 59 -9.76 -5.17 -8.14
CA SER A 59 -8.63 -4.89 -9.03
C SER A 59 -7.80 -3.78 -8.39
N ILE A 60 -6.47 -3.95 -8.41
CA ILE A 60 -5.56 -2.92 -7.92
C ILE A 60 -4.59 -2.59 -9.03
N LEU A 61 -4.60 -1.32 -9.43
CA LEU A 61 -3.68 -0.79 -10.41
C LEU A 61 -2.63 0.03 -9.67
N THR A 62 -1.37 -0.38 -9.77
CA THR A 62 -0.27 0.30 -9.10
C THR A 62 0.99 0.22 -9.96
N GLY A 63 1.86 1.23 -9.83
CA GLY A 63 3.15 1.23 -10.52
C GLY A 63 4.20 0.37 -9.84
N SER A 64 4.04 0.12 -8.55
CA SER A 64 5.05 -0.63 -7.78
C SER A 64 4.39 -1.43 -6.69
N ILE A 65 4.58 -2.75 -6.71
CA ILE A 65 4.06 -3.64 -5.69
C ILE A 65 5.15 -4.63 -5.29
N PHE A 66 5.31 -4.83 -3.99
CA PHE A 66 6.33 -5.71 -3.44
C PHE A 66 5.71 -6.65 -2.41
N ASN A 67 5.90 -7.95 -2.60
CA ASN A 67 5.49 -8.93 -1.59
C ASN A 67 6.41 -8.80 -0.38
N ILE A 68 5.85 -8.65 0.82
CA ILE A 68 6.63 -8.48 2.05
C ILE A 68 7.60 -9.64 2.27
N LYS A 69 7.21 -10.85 1.86
CA LYS A 69 8.07 -12.04 2.02
C LYS A 69 9.37 -11.94 1.22
N ASP A 70 9.34 -11.17 0.12
CA ASP A 70 10.50 -11.01 -0.75
C ASP A 70 11.29 -9.74 -0.43
N PHE A 71 10.89 -9.03 0.62
CA PHE A 71 11.46 -7.75 1.02
C PHE A 71 12.60 -7.97 2.01
N ASP A 72 13.84 -7.93 1.54
CA ASP A 72 14.99 -8.01 2.45
C ASP A 72 15.33 -6.62 3.01
N LYS A 73 16.21 -6.60 4.02
CA LYS A 73 16.58 -5.35 4.68
C LYS A 73 17.27 -4.38 3.75
N ASP A 74 18.06 -4.88 2.80
CA ASP A 74 18.77 -4.02 1.86
C ASP A 74 17.80 -3.27 0.97
N LYS A 75 16.76 -3.95 0.50
CA LYS A 75 15.75 -3.31 -0.34
C LYS A 75 14.93 -2.31 0.47
N ILE A 76 14.55 -2.65 1.68
CA ILE A 76 13.82 -1.74 2.57
C ILE A 76 14.66 -0.49 2.84
N ASN A 77 15.94 -0.66 3.16
CA ASN A 77 16.83 0.44 3.44
C ASN A 77 17.03 1.34 2.22
N LYS A 78 17.10 0.75 1.04
CA LYS A 78 17.23 1.52 -0.20
C LYS A 78 15.99 2.39 -0.43
N LEU A 79 14.81 1.81 -0.32
CA LEU A 79 13.57 2.56 -0.49
C LEU A 79 13.40 3.63 0.58
N LEU A 80 13.78 3.31 1.81
CA LEU A 80 13.71 4.24 2.92
C LEU A 80 14.63 5.44 2.67
N LYS A 81 15.85 5.18 2.22
CA LYS A 81 16.80 6.25 1.90
C LYS A 81 16.29 7.15 0.78
N GLU A 82 15.75 6.56 -0.27
CA GLU A 82 15.17 7.33 -1.38
C GLU A 82 14.03 8.22 -0.90
N ALA A 83 13.16 7.69 -0.04
CA ALA A 83 12.05 8.45 0.50
C ALA A 83 12.53 9.58 1.42
N GLU A 84 13.55 9.34 2.24
CA GLU A 84 14.11 10.36 3.12
C GLU A 84 14.76 11.48 2.33
N GLU A 85 15.51 11.15 1.28
CA GLU A 85 16.11 12.15 0.41
C GLU A 85 15.05 13.00 -0.30
N SER A 86 13.98 12.36 -0.77
CA SER A 86 12.88 13.04 -1.40
C SER A 86 12.16 13.98 -0.44
N SER A 87 11.94 13.55 0.80
CA SER A 87 11.27 14.35 1.83
C SER A 87 12.05 15.60 2.20
N LYS A 88 13.39 15.56 2.08
CA LYS A 88 14.27 16.67 2.45
C LYS A 88 14.53 17.64 1.32
N SER A 89 14.04 17.36 0.10
CA SER A 89 14.29 18.23 -1.04
C SER A 89 13.54 19.55 -0.89
N ASP A 90 14.24 20.67 -1.10
CA ASP A 90 13.65 22.01 -1.04
C ASP A 90 12.68 22.28 -2.19
N GLU A 91 12.77 21.48 -3.25
CA GLU A 91 11.95 21.66 -4.44
C GLU A 91 10.71 20.79 -4.44
N ILE A 92 10.51 20.01 -3.40
CA ILE A 92 9.38 19.09 -3.33
C ILE A 92 8.08 19.82 -2.99
N SER A 93 6.98 19.46 -3.64
CA SER A 93 5.67 20.02 -3.31
C SER A 93 5.18 19.44 -1.98
N ASP A 94 4.23 20.13 -1.34
CA ASP A 94 3.66 19.67 -0.09
C ASP A 94 3.03 18.28 -0.24
N GLN A 95 2.37 18.02 -1.34
CA GLN A 95 1.76 16.72 -1.61
C GLN A 95 2.81 15.62 -1.73
N ASN A 96 3.88 15.88 -2.46
CA ASN A 96 4.94 14.88 -2.65
C ASN A 96 5.71 14.65 -1.34
N LYS A 97 5.86 15.70 -0.52
CA LYS A 97 6.46 15.55 0.79
C LYS A 97 5.60 14.67 1.68
N TYR A 98 4.30 14.86 1.67
CA TYR A 98 3.36 14.02 2.42
C TYR A 98 3.51 12.55 2.01
N LEU A 99 3.55 12.28 0.70
CA LEU A 99 3.69 10.91 0.19
C LEU A 99 5.04 10.29 0.59
N ALA A 100 6.12 11.09 0.53
CA ALA A 100 7.44 10.61 0.96
C ALA A 100 7.44 10.26 2.44
N ASP A 101 6.82 11.10 3.28
CA ASP A 101 6.72 10.86 4.72
C ASP A 101 5.88 9.61 5.01
N GLN A 102 4.82 9.36 4.24
CA GLN A 102 4.03 8.15 4.38
C GLN A 102 4.85 6.90 4.04
N LYS A 103 5.67 6.96 3.00
CA LYS A 103 6.57 5.85 2.65
C LYS A 103 7.52 5.54 3.79
N ILE A 104 8.13 6.57 4.37
CA ILE A 104 9.06 6.43 5.48
C ILE A 104 8.37 5.72 6.65
N GLU A 105 7.20 6.20 7.02
CA GLU A 105 6.44 5.65 8.14
C GLU A 105 6.13 4.18 7.93
N VAL A 106 5.63 3.82 6.75
CA VAL A 106 5.25 2.44 6.44
C VAL A 106 6.48 1.55 6.37
N LEU A 107 7.55 1.98 5.70
CA LEU A 107 8.77 1.18 5.54
C LEU A 107 9.41 0.85 6.88
N LYS A 108 9.33 1.75 7.85
CA LYS A 108 9.85 1.50 9.19
C LYS A 108 9.08 0.40 9.92
N THR A 109 7.82 0.20 9.59
CA THR A 109 7.02 -0.85 10.24
C THR A 109 7.29 -2.24 9.69
N ILE A 110 7.89 -2.32 8.50
CA ILE A 110 8.18 -3.61 7.83
C ILE A 110 9.43 -4.28 8.43
N ASN A 111 10.32 -3.51 8.96
CA ASN A 111 11.59 -4.01 9.53
C ASN A 111 11.38 -4.88 10.75
#